data_43bae9a5ea6dda533244ff115aa6a162
#
_entry.id   43bae9a5ea6dda533244ff115aa6a162
#
_cell.length_a   1.000
_cell.length_b   1.000
_cell.length_c   1.000
_cell.angle_alpha   90.00
_cell.angle_beta   90.00
_cell.angle_gamma   90.00
#
_symmetry.space_group_name_H-M   'P 1'
#
loop_
_entity.id
_entity.type
_entity.pdbx_description
1 polymer ?
#
loop_
_entity_poly.entity_id
_entity_poly.type
_entity_poly.pdbx_seq_one_letter_code
_entity_poly.pdbx_strand_id
1 'polypeptide(L)'
;MYSKINLKLIPALLFFIFIATVIFFADKANYNFAFRWVGSVPNGDKYAHALLYGTLALLLNYGLGFRVFKFLNIYLQVGSIAVLTFAGLEELSQYYIPSRTCDIYDFLADIVGVFLFTLIGKYILKKRS
;
A
#
# COMPACT_ATOMS: atom_id res chain seq x y z
N MET A 1 -8.66 28.20 -13.95
CA MET A 1 -8.19 27.10 -14.82
C MET A 1 -8.45 25.77 -14.14
N TYR A 2 -9.19 24.90 -14.79
CA TYR A 2 -9.55 23.60 -14.19
C TYR A 2 -8.45 22.61 -14.47
N SER A 3 -7.90 22.00 -13.41
CA SER A 3 -7.07 20.83 -13.58
C SER A 3 -8.00 19.66 -13.88
N LYS A 4 -7.79 18.97 -14.99
CA LYS A 4 -8.57 17.79 -15.30
C LYS A 4 -8.24 16.70 -14.29
N ILE A 5 -9.28 16.09 -13.72
CA ILE A 5 -9.09 14.94 -12.85
C ILE A 5 -8.48 13.81 -13.70
N ASN A 6 -7.35 13.27 -13.23
CA ASN A 6 -6.74 12.16 -13.91
C ASN A 6 -7.54 10.90 -13.57
N LEU A 7 -8.34 10.43 -14.52
CA LEU A 7 -9.20 9.27 -14.31
C LEU A 7 -8.42 8.02 -13.96
N LYS A 8 -7.15 7.94 -14.36
CA LYS A 8 -6.30 6.80 -14.02
C LYS A 8 -5.98 6.73 -12.53
N LEU A 9 -6.19 7.82 -11.79
CA LEU A 9 -6.00 7.83 -10.33
C LEU A 9 -7.20 7.29 -9.57
N ILE A 10 -8.36 7.14 -10.22
CA ILE A 10 -9.57 6.68 -9.53
C ILE A 10 -9.39 5.30 -8.89
N PRO A 11 -8.82 4.28 -9.57
CA PRO A 11 -8.62 2.98 -8.90
C PRO A 11 -7.77 3.09 -7.63
N ALA A 12 -6.69 3.87 -7.67
CA ALA A 12 -5.84 4.07 -6.49
C ALA A 12 -6.60 4.76 -5.38
N LEU A 13 -7.40 5.77 -5.70
CA LEU A 13 -8.17 6.50 -4.70
C LEU A 13 -9.21 5.58 -4.04
N LEU A 14 -9.93 4.80 -4.83
CA LEU A 14 -10.93 3.88 -4.28
C LEU A 14 -10.26 2.82 -3.40
N PHE A 15 -9.13 2.30 -3.81
CA PHE A 15 -8.41 1.30 -3.02
C PHE A 15 -7.84 1.92 -1.75
N PHE A 16 -7.35 3.15 -1.82
CA PHE A 16 -6.88 3.87 -0.64
C PHE A 16 -8.00 4.07 0.38
N ILE A 17 -9.20 4.42 -0.08
CA ILE A 17 -10.37 4.55 0.79
C ILE A 17 -10.67 3.21 1.45
N PHE A 18 -10.57 2.11 0.71
CA PHE A 18 -10.75 0.77 1.27
C PHE A 18 -9.73 0.49 2.37
N ILE A 19 -8.44 0.77 2.13
CA ILE A 19 -7.41 0.56 3.14
C ILE A 19 -7.66 1.43 4.36
N ALA A 20 -8.02 2.70 4.16
CA ALA A 20 -8.31 3.61 5.27
C ALA A 20 -9.48 3.09 6.12
N THR A 21 -10.49 2.51 5.47
CA THR A 21 -11.61 1.90 6.18
C THR A 21 -11.16 0.69 7.00
N VAL A 22 -10.29 -0.16 6.44
CA VAL A 22 -9.74 -1.31 7.17
C VAL A 22 -8.95 -0.83 8.39
N ILE A 23 -8.12 0.19 8.23
CA ILE A 23 -7.33 0.76 9.34
C ILE A 23 -8.27 1.30 10.42
N PHE A 24 -9.32 2.03 10.01
CA PHE A 24 -10.27 2.59 10.95
C PHE A 24 -10.91 1.52 11.82
N PHE A 25 -11.37 0.42 11.22
CA PHE A 25 -11.97 -0.68 11.97
C PHE A 25 -10.96 -1.38 12.87
N ALA A 26 -9.72 -1.54 12.41
CA ALA A 26 -8.67 -2.13 13.24
C ALA A 26 -8.35 -1.25 14.45
N ASP A 27 -8.29 0.08 14.24
CA ASP A 27 -8.02 1.02 15.32
C ASP A 27 -9.14 1.04 16.36
N LYS A 28 -10.37 0.77 15.92
CA LYS A 28 -11.53 0.66 16.82
C LYS A 28 -11.66 -0.73 17.45
N ALA A 29 -10.73 -1.64 17.16
CA ALA A 29 -10.78 -3.03 17.60
C ALA A 29 -12.08 -3.74 17.18
N ASN A 30 -12.64 -3.33 16.04
CA ASN A 30 -13.87 -3.90 15.51
C ASN A 30 -13.51 -5.08 14.58
N TYR A 31 -13.36 -6.27 15.17
CA TYR A 31 -12.93 -7.45 14.44
C TYR A 31 -14.13 -8.18 13.85
N ASN A 32 -14.33 -8.00 12.53
CA ASN A 32 -15.38 -8.69 11.80
C ASN A 32 -14.88 -10.03 11.26
N PHE A 33 -15.70 -10.70 10.45
CA PHE A 33 -15.37 -12.00 9.87
C PHE A 33 -14.05 -11.98 9.10
N ALA A 34 -13.80 -10.90 8.33
CA ALA A 34 -12.58 -10.82 7.52
C ALA A 34 -11.32 -10.77 8.40
N PHE A 35 -11.35 -9.99 9.48
CA PHE A 35 -10.23 -9.93 10.42
C PHE A 35 -9.98 -11.29 11.08
N ARG A 36 -11.05 -11.98 11.44
CA ARG A 36 -10.91 -13.32 12.05
C ARG A 36 -10.31 -14.31 11.07
N TRP A 37 -10.73 -14.25 9.80
CA TRP A 37 -10.22 -15.14 8.78
C TRP A 37 -8.73 -14.91 8.55
N VAL A 38 -8.30 -13.66 8.43
CA VAL A 38 -6.89 -13.32 8.26
C VAL A 38 -6.08 -13.79 9.46
N GLY A 39 -6.60 -13.61 10.68
CA GLY A 39 -5.91 -14.02 11.90
C GLY A 39 -5.80 -15.52 12.06
N SER A 40 -6.64 -16.32 11.38
CA SER A 40 -6.59 -17.77 11.45
C SER A 40 -5.49 -18.38 10.59
N VAL A 41 -4.94 -17.61 9.63
CA VAL A 41 -3.87 -18.08 8.76
C VAL A 41 -2.53 -17.71 9.40
N PRO A 42 -1.54 -18.65 9.49
CA PRO A 42 -0.21 -18.30 9.99
C PRO A 42 0.38 -17.15 9.18
N ASN A 43 0.81 -16.09 9.86
CA ASN A 43 1.32 -14.85 9.24
C ASN A 43 0.32 -14.19 8.29
N GLY A 44 -0.99 -14.42 8.50
CA GLY A 44 -2.03 -13.85 7.63
C GLY A 44 -2.00 -12.34 7.60
N ASP A 45 -1.67 -11.69 8.73
CA ASP A 45 -1.54 -10.24 8.79
C ASP A 45 -0.41 -9.73 7.88
N LYS A 46 0.72 -10.46 7.81
CA LYS A 46 1.84 -10.09 6.93
C LYS A 46 1.45 -10.19 5.46
N TYR A 47 0.76 -11.28 5.10
CA TYR A 47 0.28 -11.44 3.73
C TYR A 47 -0.72 -10.33 3.37
N ALA A 48 -1.61 -9.99 4.30
CA ALA A 48 -2.57 -8.90 4.08
C ALA A 48 -1.85 -7.57 3.84
N HIS A 49 -0.85 -7.24 4.67
CA HIS A 49 -0.05 -6.03 4.49
C HIS A 49 0.62 -5.99 3.12
N ALA A 50 1.29 -7.09 2.75
CA ALA A 50 1.98 -7.15 1.46
C ALA A 50 1.03 -6.97 0.30
N LEU A 51 -0.13 -7.64 0.32
CA LEU A 51 -1.11 -7.56 -0.76
C LEU A 51 -1.77 -6.20 -0.83
N LEU A 52 -2.18 -5.64 0.32
CA LEU A 52 -2.89 -4.36 0.34
C LEU A 52 -1.99 -3.22 -0.12
N TYR A 53 -0.82 -3.10 0.48
CA TYR A 53 0.08 -2.00 0.14
C TYR A 53 0.73 -2.20 -1.21
N GLY A 54 1.02 -3.45 -1.59
CA GLY A 54 1.54 -3.74 -2.93
C GLY A 54 0.54 -3.36 -4.01
N THR A 55 -0.71 -3.75 -3.84
CA THR A 55 -1.78 -3.41 -4.78
C THR A 55 -1.96 -1.90 -4.87
N LEU A 56 -1.96 -1.21 -3.73
CA LEU A 56 -2.07 0.26 -3.72
C LEU A 56 -0.91 0.89 -4.49
N ALA A 57 0.31 0.39 -4.31
CA ALA A 57 1.48 0.91 -5.02
C ALA A 57 1.32 0.75 -6.53
N LEU A 58 0.88 -0.44 -6.97
CA LEU A 58 0.68 -0.69 -8.39
C LEU A 58 -0.38 0.24 -8.98
N LEU A 59 -1.51 0.39 -8.29
CA LEU A 59 -2.59 1.25 -8.76
C LEU A 59 -2.17 2.72 -8.78
N LEU A 60 -1.44 3.16 -7.77
CA LEU A 60 -0.97 4.55 -7.73
C LEU A 60 0.08 4.81 -8.80
N ASN A 61 1.01 3.88 -9.01
CA ASN A 61 1.99 4.01 -10.09
C ASN A 61 1.30 4.08 -11.44
N TYR A 62 0.28 3.23 -11.66
CA TYR A 62 -0.50 3.29 -12.89
C TYR A 62 -1.17 4.66 -13.05
N GLY A 63 -1.78 5.17 -11.99
CA GLY A 63 -2.45 6.47 -12.03
C GLY A 63 -1.50 7.62 -12.30
N LEU A 64 -0.25 7.50 -11.86
CA LEU A 64 0.78 8.52 -12.08
C LEU A 64 1.55 8.31 -13.38
N GLY A 65 1.14 7.34 -14.22
CA GLY A 65 1.83 7.06 -15.47
C GLY A 65 3.19 6.43 -15.28
N PHE A 66 3.38 5.70 -14.18
CA PHE A 66 4.65 5.05 -13.82
C PHE A 66 5.80 6.05 -13.75
N ARG A 67 5.50 7.26 -13.26
CA ARG A 67 6.50 8.32 -13.09
C ARG A 67 7.60 7.88 -12.14
N VAL A 68 8.83 8.18 -12.50
CA VAL A 68 10.01 7.86 -11.68
C VAL A 68 10.76 9.14 -11.32
N PHE A 69 11.52 9.07 -10.24
CA PHE A 69 12.54 10.09 -9.97
C PHE A 69 13.86 9.38 -9.70
N LYS A 70 14.95 10.10 -9.94
CA LYS A 70 16.30 9.58 -9.76
C LYS A 70 16.86 10.06 -8.43
N PHE A 71 17.36 9.13 -7.64
CA PHE A 71 18.03 9.44 -6.38
C PHE A 71 19.27 8.54 -6.27
N LEU A 72 20.44 9.16 -6.17
CA LEU A 72 21.73 8.45 -6.06
C LEU A 72 21.88 7.36 -7.13
N ASN A 73 21.59 7.71 -8.39
CA ASN A 73 21.65 6.82 -9.56
C ASN A 73 20.66 5.66 -9.54
N ILE A 74 19.66 5.70 -8.63
CA ILE A 74 18.59 4.71 -8.59
C ILE A 74 17.30 5.37 -9.06
N TYR A 75 16.56 4.67 -9.95
CA TYR A 75 15.27 5.15 -10.42
C TYR A 75 14.17 4.54 -9.56
N LEU A 76 13.44 5.40 -8.86
CA LEU A 76 12.37 4.99 -7.94
C LEU A 76 11.02 5.44 -8.48
N GLN A 77 10.03 4.54 -8.45
CA GLN A 77 8.68 4.92 -8.85
C GLN A 77 8.03 5.75 -7.75
N VAL A 78 7.47 6.89 -8.15
CA VAL A 78 6.93 7.88 -7.21
C VAL A 78 5.80 7.29 -6.37
N GLY A 79 4.90 6.53 -7.01
CA GLY A 79 3.79 5.92 -6.28
C GLY A 79 4.24 4.93 -5.22
N SER A 80 5.28 4.13 -5.52
CA SER A 80 5.82 3.17 -4.57
C SER A 80 6.39 3.88 -3.33
N ILE A 81 7.13 4.97 -3.53
CA ILE A 81 7.70 5.72 -2.42
C ILE A 81 6.61 6.38 -1.58
N ALA A 82 5.57 6.92 -2.25
CA ALA A 82 4.45 7.53 -1.53
C ALA A 82 3.73 6.50 -0.65
N VAL A 83 3.50 5.30 -1.20
CA VAL A 83 2.82 4.23 -0.45
C VAL A 83 3.67 3.76 0.72
N LEU A 84 4.99 3.59 0.52
CA LEU A 84 5.88 3.18 1.62
C LEU A 84 5.95 4.24 2.71
N THR A 85 5.94 5.52 2.35
CA THR A 85 5.90 6.61 3.32
C THR A 85 4.62 6.53 4.16
N PHE A 86 3.48 6.35 3.49
CA PHE A 86 2.21 6.22 4.19
C PHE A 86 2.21 4.97 5.09
N ALA A 87 2.71 3.84 4.59
CA ALA A 87 2.75 2.60 5.36
C ALA A 87 3.61 2.75 6.60
N GLY A 88 4.76 3.43 6.49
CA GLY A 88 5.62 3.68 7.63
C GLY A 88 4.97 4.57 8.67
N LEU A 89 4.28 5.63 8.22
CA LEU A 89 3.58 6.53 9.14
C LEU A 89 2.41 5.80 9.82
N GLU A 90 1.69 4.96 9.10
CA GLU A 90 0.60 4.17 9.67
C GLU A 90 1.13 3.22 10.74
N GLU A 91 2.25 2.53 10.46
CA GLU A 91 2.85 1.62 11.42
C GLU A 91 3.31 2.37 12.68
N LEU A 92 3.91 3.54 12.52
CA LEU A 92 4.29 4.36 13.67
C LEU A 92 3.07 4.80 14.47
N SER A 93 1.96 5.09 13.81
CA SER A 93 0.74 5.52 14.51
C SER A 93 0.20 4.41 15.42
N GLN A 94 0.44 3.15 15.07
CA GLN A 94 -0.04 2.02 15.88
C GLN A 94 0.61 1.99 17.28
N TYR A 95 1.80 2.56 17.40
CA TYR A 95 2.46 2.66 18.70
C TYR A 95 1.62 3.46 19.71
N TYR A 96 0.82 4.42 19.23
CA TYR A 96 0.03 5.30 20.08
C TYR A 96 -1.42 4.83 20.25
N ILE A 97 -1.82 3.70 19.62
CA ILE A 97 -3.19 3.21 19.67
C ILE A 97 -3.23 1.95 20.54
N PRO A 98 -3.97 1.96 21.67
CA PRO A 98 -3.95 0.82 22.61
C PRO A 98 -4.41 -0.51 22.00
N SER A 99 -5.31 -0.48 21.01
CA SER A 99 -5.83 -1.69 20.38
C SER A 99 -4.89 -2.28 19.32
N ARG A 100 -3.78 -1.59 19.02
CA ARG A 100 -2.86 -2.00 17.97
C ARG A 100 -1.48 -2.28 18.55
N THR A 101 -0.77 -3.19 17.87
CA THR A 101 0.62 -3.51 18.22
C THR A 101 1.52 -3.06 17.08
N CYS A 102 2.48 -2.17 17.40
CA CYS A 102 3.48 -1.74 16.41
C CYS A 102 4.44 -2.91 16.17
N ASP A 103 4.45 -3.42 14.95
CA ASP A 103 5.24 -4.59 14.58
C ASP A 103 6.06 -4.27 13.33
N ILE A 104 7.38 -4.19 13.52
CA ILE A 104 8.29 -3.88 12.42
C ILE A 104 8.16 -4.89 11.28
N TYR A 105 7.79 -6.14 11.58
CA TYR A 105 7.62 -7.15 10.54
C TYR A 105 6.44 -6.84 9.63
N ASP A 106 5.42 -6.13 10.12
CA ASP A 106 4.32 -5.66 9.26
C ASP A 106 4.83 -4.66 8.24
N PHE A 107 5.71 -3.74 8.67
CA PHE A 107 6.31 -2.79 7.73
C PHE A 107 7.23 -3.48 6.74
N LEU A 108 7.99 -4.48 7.18
CA LEU A 108 8.82 -5.26 6.26
C LEU A 108 7.97 -5.99 5.22
N ALA A 109 6.80 -6.50 5.62
CA ALA A 109 5.87 -7.09 4.69
C ALA A 109 5.35 -6.07 3.67
N ASP A 110 5.07 -4.85 4.12
CA ASP A 110 4.68 -3.76 3.23
C ASP A 110 5.76 -3.50 2.18
N ILE A 111 7.03 -3.44 2.62
CA ILE A 111 8.17 -3.22 1.70
C ILE A 111 8.24 -4.34 0.67
N VAL A 112 8.14 -5.59 1.10
CA VAL A 112 8.19 -6.73 0.19
C VAL A 112 7.05 -6.66 -0.82
N GLY A 113 5.83 -6.39 -0.35
CA GLY A 113 4.67 -6.29 -1.24
C GLY A 113 4.82 -5.17 -2.25
N VAL A 114 5.21 -3.98 -1.79
CA VAL A 114 5.40 -2.83 -2.68
C VAL A 114 6.51 -3.13 -3.70
N PHE A 115 7.61 -3.72 -3.26
CA PHE A 115 8.71 -4.08 -4.16
C PHE A 115 8.24 -5.05 -5.25
N LEU A 116 7.54 -6.12 -4.87
CA LEU A 116 7.07 -7.12 -5.83
C LEU A 116 6.08 -6.52 -6.82
N PHE A 117 5.12 -5.74 -6.34
CA PHE A 117 4.12 -5.12 -7.21
C PHE A 117 4.74 -4.02 -8.08
N THR A 118 5.80 -3.36 -7.60
CA THR A 118 6.55 -2.42 -8.43
C THR A 118 7.20 -3.14 -9.61
N LEU A 119 7.77 -4.33 -9.38
CA LEU A 119 8.33 -5.14 -10.46
C LEU A 119 7.25 -5.61 -11.43
N ILE A 120 6.08 -5.98 -10.91
CA ILE A 120 4.94 -6.36 -11.76
C ILE A 120 4.54 -5.18 -12.65
N GLY A 121 4.48 -3.98 -12.08
CA GLY A 121 4.15 -2.78 -12.85
C GLY A 121 5.16 -2.50 -13.94
N LYS A 122 6.46 -2.66 -13.64
CA LYS A 122 7.51 -2.49 -14.65
C LYS A 122 7.36 -3.51 -15.78
N TYR A 123 7.01 -4.74 -15.42
CA TYR A 123 6.79 -5.78 -16.43
C TYR A 123 5.61 -5.44 -17.33
N ILE A 124 4.50 -4.99 -16.75
CA ILE A 124 3.31 -4.59 -17.51
C ILE A 124 3.66 -3.44 -18.45
N LEU A 125 4.37 -2.44 -17.95
CA LEU A 125 4.75 -1.28 -18.74
C LEU A 125 5.64 -1.68 -19.92
N LYS A 126 6.60 -2.59 -19.68
CA LYS A 126 7.48 -3.08 -20.73
C LYS A 126 6.70 -3.83 -21.82
N LYS A 127 5.68 -4.60 -21.43
CA LYS A 127 4.86 -5.35 -22.38
C LYS A 127 3.99 -4.44 -23.26
N ARG A 128 3.65 -3.25 -22.75
CA ARG A 128 2.78 -2.30 -23.45
C ARG A 128 3.55 -1.37 -24.38
N SER A 129 4.87 -1.31 -24.25
CA SER A 129 5.70 -0.43 -25.08
C SER A 129 6.19 -1.11 -26.34
#